data_dcbb5e1d34cd42ed623af8b7211c3c3e
#
_entry.id   dcbb5e1d34cd42ed623af8b7211c3c3e
#
_cell.length_a   1.000
_cell.length_b   1.000
_cell.length_c   1.000
_cell.angle_alpha   90.00
_cell.angle_beta   90.00
_cell.angle_gamma   90.00
#
_symmetry.space_group_name_H-M   'P 1'
#
loop_
_entity.id
_entity.type
_entity.pdbx_description
1 polymer ?
#
loop_
_entity_poly.entity_id
_entity_poly.type
_entity_poly.pdbx_seq_one_letter_code
_entity_poly.pdbx_strand_id
1 'polypeptide(L)'
;MKTVLIVEDDLINARVFAKILTKRAGLAVKHTENVAEVITIAQSGGADLILMDVSLSHSLYQGESVDGIKITQLLKSHPQTARLPVILVTAHAMEGDRENFLKQSGADDYISKPVVDHQQFIAQVMNLLNGNRESS
;
A
#
# COMPACT_ATOMS: atom_id res chain seq x y z
N MET A 1 -10.72 -1.56 -15.64
CA MET A 1 -10.77 -1.89 -14.20
C MET A 1 -9.42 -1.58 -13.56
N LYS A 2 -9.44 -0.85 -12.49
CA LYS A 2 -8.20 -0.52 -11.78
C LYS A 2 -7.76 -1.66 -10.89
N THR A 3 -6.45 -1.78 -10.68
CA THR A 3 -5.84 -2.87 -9.92
C THR A 3 -5.13 -2.33 -8.69
N VAL A 4 -5.40 -2.94 -7.53
CA VAL A 4 -4.72 -2.65 -6.26
C VAL A 4 -3.77 -3.80 -5.96
N LEU A 5 -2.51 -3.48 -5.70
CA LEU A 5 -1.53 -4.45 -5.24
C LEU A 5 -1.50 -4.42 -3.71
N ILE A 6 -1.77 -5.56 -3.09
CA ILE A 6 -1.71 -5.70 -1.64
C ILE A 6 -0.38 -6.35 -1.28
N VAL A 7 0.45 -5.63 -0.52
CA VAL A 7 1.73 -6.13 -0.02
C VAL A 7 1.56 -6.41 1.46
N GLU A 8 1.34 -7.67 1.79
CA GLU A 8 0.97 -8.12 3.13
C GLU A 8 1.44 -9.54 3.34
N ASP A 9 2.12 -9.80 4.45
CA ASP A 9 2.59 -11.15 4.78
C ASP A 9 1.56 -11.96 5.57
N ASP A 10 0.54 -11.32 6.12
CA ASP A 10 -0.56 -12.01 6.80
C ASP A 10 -1.68 -12.29 5.80
N LEU A 11 -1.88 -13.57 5.48
CA LEU A 11 -2.86 -13.97 4.49
C LEU A 11 -4.30 -13.62 4.89
N ILE A 12 -4.60 -13.60 6.19
CA ILE A 12 -5.95 -13.24 6.66
C ILE A 12 -6.22 -11.77 6.37
N ASN A 13 -5.27 -10.89 6.68
CA ASN A 13 -5.41 -9.47 6.39
C ASN A 13 -5.51 -9.22 4.89
N ALA A 14 -4.67 -9.90 4.10
CA ALA A 14 -4.70 -9.75 2.64
C ALA A 14 -6.07 -10.14 2.07
N ARG A 15 -6.67 -11.23 2.57
CA ARG A 15 -7.99 -11.67 2.13
C ARG A 15 -9.08 -10.69 2.51
N VAL A 16 -9.01 -10.09 3.70
CA VAL A 16 -9.99 -9.11 4.14
C VAL A 16 -9.96 -7.90 3.21
N PHE A 17 -8.78 -7.35 2.93
CA PHE A 17 -8.63 -6.23 2.02
C PHE A 17 -9.12 -6.58 0.61
N ALA A 18 -8.70 -7.73 0.09
CA ALA A 18 -9.10 -8.17 -1.24
C ALA A 18 -10.62 -8.28 -1.36
N LYS A 19 -11.27 -8.87 -0.36
CA LYS A 19 -12.72 -9.05 -0.36
C LYS A 19 -13.46 -7.70 -0.37
N ILE A 20 -13.01 -6.77 0.46
CA ILE A 20 -13.63 -5.43 0.50
C ILE A 20 -13.49 -4.74 -0.86
N LEU A 21 -12.29 -4.75 -1.42
CA LEU A 21 -12.00 -4.03 -2.66
C LEU A 21 -12.70 -4.65 -3.86
N THR A 22 -12.74 -5.98 -3.95
CA THR A 22 -13.39 -6.64 -5.09
C THR A 22 -14.91 -6.58 -5.02
N LYS A 23 -15.47 -6.84 -3.84
CA LYS A 23 -16.94 -6.94 -3.71
C LYS A 23 -17.63 -5.60 -3.58
N ARG A 24 -17.00 -4.65 -2.88
CA ARG A 24 -17.64 -3.36 -2.62
C ARG A 24 -17.20 -2.26 -3.57
N ALA A 25 -15.98 -2.32 -4.08
CA ALA A 25 -15.44 -1.27 -4.94
C ALA A 25 -15.26 -1.70 -6.40
N GLY A 26 -15.44 -2.97 -6.71
CA GLY A 26 -15.31 -3.46 -8.08
C GLY A 26 -13.91 -3.40 -8.64
N LEU A 27 -12.90 -3.47 -7.79
CA LEU A 27 -11.50 -3.37 -8.19
C LEU A 27 -10.88 -4.75 -8.39
N ALA A 28 -9.87 -4.84 -9.26
CA ALA A 28 -9.03 -6.01 -9.35
C ALA A 28 -7.97 -5.95 -8.25
N VAL A 29 -7.54 -7.10 -7.76
CA VAL A 29 -6.57 -7.18 -6.66
C VAL A 29 -5.49 -8.18 -7.01
N LYS A 30 -4.24 -7.79 -6.75
CA LYS A 30 -3.08 -8.68 -6.73
C LYS A 30 -2.51 -8.70 -5.32
N HIS A 31 -1.90 -9.80 -4.94
CA HIS A 31 -1.29 -9.94 -3.61
C HIS A 31 0.11 -10.52 -3.74
N THR A 32 1.05 -9.95 -3.00
CA THR A 32 2.41 -10.47 -2.86
C THR A 32 3.02 -10.04 -1.54
N GLU A 33 4.01 -10.77 -1.08
CA GLU A 33 4.88 -10.34 0.02
C GLU A 33 6.33 -10.22 -0.43
N ASN A 34 6.60 -10.46 -1.71
CA ASN A 34 7.93 -10.46 -2.28
C ASN A 34 8.29 -9.07 -2.82
N VAL A 35 9.36 -8.48 -2.28
CA VAL A 35 9.77 -7.11 -2.61
C VAL A 35 10.13 -6.95 -4.09
N ALA A 36 10.88 -7.90 -4.64
CA ALA A 36 11.27 -7.83 -6.06
C ALA A 36 10.05 -7.86 -6.97
N GLU A 37 9.03 -8.66 -6.61
CA GLU A 37 7.78 -8.72 -7.35
C GLU A 37 7.01 -7.41 -7.26
N VAL A 38 6.98 -6.77 -6.07
CA VAL A 38 6.37 -5.45 -5.90
C VAL A 38 6.97 -4.44 -6.87
N ILE A 39 8.29 -4.40 -6.93
CA ILE A 39 9.00 -3.45 -7.79
C ILE A 39 8.74 -3.74 -9.25
N THR A 40 8.76 -5.02 -9.65
CA THR A 40 8.47 -5.43 -11.03
C THR A 40 7.07 -5.01 -11.45
N ILE A 41 6.07 -5.29 -10.61
CA ILE A 41 4.68 -4.94 -10.89
C ILE A 41 4.52 -3.42 -10.99
N ALA A 42 5.14 -2.68 -10.07
CA ALA A 42 5.07 -1.22 -10.06
C ALA A 42 5.69 -0.62 -11.33
N GLN A 43 6.85 -1.11 -11.73
CA GLN A 43 7.56 -0.60 -12.91
C GLN A 43 6.84 -0.92 -14.21
N SER A 44 6.16 -2.07 -14.27
CA SER A 44 5.47 -2.50 -15.48
C SER A 44 4.09 -1.88 -15.65
N GLY A 45 3.62 -1.10 -14.68
CA GLY A 45 2.26 -0.57 -14.71
C GLY A 45 1.20 -1.58 -14.34
N GLY A 46 1.57 -2.67 -13.68
CA GLY A 46 0.65 -3.75 -13.30
C GLY A 46 -0.25 -3.42 -12.11
N ALA A 47 -0.10 -2.26 -11.48
CA ALA A 47 -0.94 -1.83 -10.39
C ALA A 47 -1.21 -0.34 -10.49
N ASP A 48 -2.36 0.08 -10.02
CA ASP A 48 -2.78 1.49 -10.00
C ASP A 48 -2.67 2.11 -8.61
N LEU A 49 -2.54 1.28 -7.59
CA LEU A 49 -2.37 1.69 -6.19
C LEU A 49 -1.78 0.52 -5.42
N ILE A 50 -0.99 0.81 -4.40
CA ILE A 50 -0.40 -0.20 -3.52
C ILE A 50 -0.90 0.01 -2.09
N LEU A 51 -1.40 -1.08 -1.47
CA LEU A 51 -1.60 -1.15 -0.03
C LEU A 51 -0.36 -1.82 0.54
N MET A 52 0.41 -1.09 1.34
CA MET A 52 1.72 -1.52 1.82
C MET A 52 1.72 -1.71 3.33
N ASP A 53 1.85 -2.96 3.77
CA ASP A 53 2.01 -3.24 5.20
C ASP A 53 3.34 -2.68 5.70
N VAL A 54 3.29 -1.90 6.78
CA VAL A 54 4.48 -1.33 7.38
C VAL A 54 5.38 -2.41 8.00
N SER A 55 4.77 -3.41 8.61
CA SER A 55 5.47 -4.43 9.41
C SER A 55 5.68 -5.73 8.66
N LEU A 56 6.22 -5.66 7.44
CA LEU A 56 6.55 -6.88 6.70
C LEU A 56 7.68 -7.62 7.40
N SER A 57 7.41 -8.86 7.80
CA SER A 57 8.44 -9.73 8.37
C SER A 57 9.09 -10.56 7.27
N HIS A 58 10.36 -10.88 7.43
CA HIS A 58 11.11 -11.74 6.53
C HIS A 58 11.23 -11.26 5.08
N SER A 59 11.02 -9.97 4.83
CA SER A 59 11.19 -9.40 3.50
C SER A 59 12.63 -8.99 3.29
N LEU A 60 13.24 -9.43 2.17
CA LEU A 60 14.61 -9.09 1.82
C LEU A 60 14.64 -8.46 0.43
N TYR A 61 15.51 -7.49 0.25
CA TYR A 61 15.79 -6.90 -1.05
C TYR A 61 17.28 -6.62 -1.17
N GLN A 62 17.92 -7.22 -2.15
CA GLN A 62 19.36 -7.11 -2.37
C GLN A 62 20.17 -7.51 -1.14
N GLY A 63 19.70 -8.54 -0.41
CA GLY A 63 20.37 -9.07 0.77
C GLY A 63 20.11 -8.31 2.06
N GLU A 64 19.33 -7.23 2.02
CA GLU A 64 19.02 -6.45 3.21
C GLU A 64 17.58 -6.63 3.63
N SER A 65 17.35 -6.60 4.95
CA SER A 65 16.01 -6.65 5.51
C SER A 65 15.30 -5.31 5.25
N VAL A 66 14.09 -5.38 4.71
CA VAL A 66 13.31 -4.17 4.38
C VAL A 66 11.89 -4.30 4.94
N ASP A 67 11.31 -3.18 5.34
CA ASP A 67 9.91 -3.09 5.76
C ASP A 67 9.11 -2.29 4.72
N GLY A 68 7.81 -2.09 4.98
CA GLY A 68 6.96 -1.36 4.06
C GLY A 68 7.36 0.10 3.87
N ILE A 69 7.93 0.72 4.89
CA ILE A 69 8.42 2.10 4.78
C ILE A 69 9.59 2.15 3.80
N LYS A 70 10.54 1.23 3.94
CA LYS A 70 11.71 1.19 3.06
C LYS A 70 11.31 0.90 1.62
N ILE A 71 10.40 -0.04 1.40
CA ILE A 71 9.91 -0.36 0.06
C ILE A 71 9.25 0.86 -0.56
N THR A 72 8.43 1.59 0.20
CA THR A 72 7.78 2.81 -0.27
C THR A 72 8.80 3.87 -0.64
N GLN A 73 9.85 4.05 0.18
CA GLN A 73 10.93 4.97 -0.15
C GLN A 73 11.60 4.62 -1.48
N LEU A 74 11.84 3.33 -1.71
CA LEU A 74 12.41 2.87 -2.97
C LEU A 74 11.51 3.20 -4.15
N LEU A 75 10.21 2.96 -4.03
CA LEU A 75 9.25 3.25 -5.09
C LEU A 75 9.18 4.76 -5.38
N LYS A 76 9.17 5.58 -4.34
CA LYS A 76 9.06 7.02 -4.48
C LYS A 76 10.36 7.67 -4.99
N SER A 77 11.49 6.98 -4.89
CA SER A 77 12.78 7.48 -5.37
C SER A 77 13.00 7.27 -6.86
N HIS A 78 12.19 6.47 -7.53
CA HIS A 78 12.31 6.19 -8.96
C HIS A 78 11.25 6.93 -9.76
N PRO A 79 11.62 7.66 -10.83
CA PRO A 79 10.64 8.41 -11.64
C PRO A 79 9.51 7.54 -12.20
N GLN A 80 9.81 6.28 -12.52
CA GLN A 80 8.83 5.36 -13.10
C GLN A 80 7.72 4.98 -12.13
N THR A 81 8.00 5.00 -10.82
CA THR A 81 7.07 4.51 -9.80
C THR A 81 6.68 5.59 -8.79
N ALA A 82 7.30 6.77 -8.84
CA ALA A 82 7.08 7.82 -7.84
C ALA A 82 5.63 8.32 -7.81
N ARG A 83 4.92 8.25 -8.92
CA ARG A 83 3.53 8.71 -9.02
C ARG A 83 2.51 7.66 -8.60
N LEU A 84 2.93 6.42 -8.44
CA LEU A 84 2.03 5.34 -8.04
C LEU A 84 1.58 5.58 -6.59
N PRO A 85 0.27 5.69 -6.34
CA PRO A 85 -0.21 5.92 -4.98
C PRO A 85 0.12 4.74 -4.07
N VAL A 86 0.56 5.05 -2.86
CA VAL A 86 0.85 4.05 -1.83
C VAL A 86 0.13 4.44 -0.56
N ILE A 87 -0.67 3.52 -0.02
CA ILE A 87 -1.30 3.65 1.28
C ILE A 87 -0.59 2.71 2.24
N LEU A 88 -0.02 3.26 3.31
CA LEU A 88 0.57 2.44 4.36
C LEU A 88 -0.53 1.82 5.22
N VAL A 89 -0.34 0.57 5.60
CA VAL A 89 -1.27 -0.16 6.47
C VAL A 89 -0.50 -0.65 7.68
N THR A 90 -0.99 -0.37 8.88
CA THR A 90 -0.27 -0.72 10.11
C THR A 90 -1.21 -1.11 11.24
N ALA A 91 -0.76 -2.03 12.08
CA ALA A 91 -1.42 -2.37 13.34
C ALA A 91 -1.02 -1.42 14.47
N HIS A 92 -0.02 -0.56 14.25
CA HIS A 92 0.53 0.33 15.26
C HIS A 92 0.11 1.77 14.97
N ALA A 93 -1.14 2.08 15.29
CA ALA A 93 -1.72 3.39 15.03
C ALA A 93 -1.74 4.23 16.30
N MET A 94 -0.57 4.65 16.77
CA MET A 94 -0.46 5.56 17.91
C MET A 94 -0.52 7.00 17.45
N GLU A 95 -0.88 7.90 18.34
CA GLU A 95 -0.94 9.32 18.01
C GLU A 95 0.43 9.81 17.53
N GLY A 96 0.43 10.49 16.39
CA GLY A 96 1.65 10.97 15.75
C GLY A 96 2.31 10.01 14.79
N ASP A 97 1.99 8.72 14.86
CA ASP A 97 2.61 7.72 13.98
C ASP A 97 2.25 7.94 12.51
N ARG A 98 1.01 8.33 12.25
CA ARG A 98 0.55 8.60 10.88
C ARG A 98 1.46 9.61 10.19
N GLU A 99 1.69 10.75 10.82
CA GLU A 99 2.51 11.82 10.23
C GLU A 99 3.96 11.38 10.06
N ASN A 100 4.51 10.67 11.04
CA ASN A 100 5.87 10.18 10.99
C ASN A 100 6.05 9.17 9.85
N PHE A 101 5.14 8.22 9.72
CA PHE A 101 5.23 7.19 8.68
C PHE A 101 5.08 7.80 7.29
N LEU A 102 4.14 8.72 7.11
CA LEU A 102 3.94 9.39 5.82
C LEU A 102 5.18 10.21 5.45
N LYS A 103 5.74 10.93 6.40
CA LYS A 103 6.92 11.77 6.18
C LYS A 103 8.14 10.93 5.84
N GLN A 104 8.36 9.83 6.57
CA GLN A 104 9.51 8.95 6.35
C GLN A 104 9.43 8.21 5.02
N SER A 105 8.25 7.76 4.66
CA SER A 105 8.08 6.88 3.50
C SER A 105 7.80 7.62 2.21
N GLY A 106 7.18 8.79 2.30
CA GLY A 106 6.65 9.48 1.13
C GLY A 106 5.33 8.91 0.63
N ALA A 107 4.67 8.06 1.43
CA ALA A 107 3.38 7.48 1.07
C ALA A 107 2.30 8.55 0.97
N ASP A 108 1.23 8.21 0.28
CA ASP A 108 0.14 9.15 -0.01
C ASP A 108 -0.96 9.13 1.04
N ASP A 109 -1.11 8.04 1.78
CA ASP A 109 -2.11 7.92 2.84
C ASP A 109 -1.75 6.76 3.77
N TYR A 110 -2.60 6.53 4.76
CA TYR A 110 -2.33 5.66 5.89
C TYR A 110 -3.63 5.07 6.43
N ILE A 111 -3.62 3.79 6.74
CA ILE A 111 -4.78 3.05 7.27
C ILE A 111 -4.34 2.22 8.46
N SER A 112 -5.15 2.25 9.53
CA SER A 112 -4.94 1.41 10.71
C SER A 112 -5.62 0.06 10.53
N LYS A 113 -4.98 -1.01 10.99
CA LYS A 113 -5.58 -2.35 11.07
C LYS A 113 -6.12 -2.59 12.48
N PRO A 114 -7.21 -3.33 12.61
CA PRO A 114 -8.08 -3.85 11.56
C PRO A 114 -8.95 -2.75 10.96
N VAL A 115 -9.38 -2.95 9.72
CA VAL A 115 -10.29 -2.02 9.07
C VAL A 115 -11.69 -2.23 9.62
N VAL A 116 -12.22 -1.23 10.33
CA VAL A 116 -13.56 -1.30 10.92
C VAL A 116 -14.58 -0.49 10.10
N ASP A 117 -14.14 0.60 9.48
CA ASP A 117 -14.99 1.42 8.63
C ASP A 117 -14.64 1.13 7.17
N HIS A 118 -15.38 0.20 6.56
CA HIS A 118 -15.13 -0.22 5.18
C HIS A 118 -15.40 0.89 4.18
N GLN A 119 -16.38 1.75 4.46
CA GLN A 119 -16.70 2.86 3.56
C GLN A 119 -15.57 3.89 3.54
N GLN A 120 -14.99 4.20 4.69
CA GLN A 120 -13.86 5.11 4.78
C GLN A 120 -12.63 4.54 4.05
N PHE A 121 -12.37 3.25 4.24
CA PHE A 121 -11.27 2.56 3.56
C PHE A 121 -11.43 2.65 2.05
N ILE A 122 -12.62 2.34 1.54
CA ILE A 122 -12.91 2.42 0.10
C ILE A 122 -12.75 3.85 -0.40
N ALA A 123 -13.24 4.83 0.35
CA ALA A 123 -13.14 6.23 -0.03
C ALA A 123 -11.67 6.66 -0.16
N GLN A 124 -10.81 6.26 0.78
CA GLN A 124 -9.39 6.58 0.70
C GLN A 124 -8.74 5.99 -0.56
N VAL A 125 -9.04 4.74 -0.85
CA VAL A 125 -8.52 4.06 -2.04
C VAL A 125 -9.02 4.75 -3.31
N MET A 126 -10.31 4.99 -3.41
CA MET A 126 -10.91 5.58 -4.61
C MET A 126 -10.46 7.02 -4.84
N ASN A 127 -10.26 7.79 -3.78
CA ASN A 127 -9.76 9.16 -3.90
C ASN A 127 -8.38 9.18 -4.58
N LEU A 128 -7.49 8.29 -4.17
CA LEU A 128 -6.16 8.23 -4.78
C LEU A 128 -6.19 7.67 -6.20
N LEU A 129 -7.05 6.66 -6.45
CA LEU A 129 -7.22 6.11 -7.80
C LEU A 129 -7.76 7.15 -8.78
N ASN A 130 -8.57 8.08 -8.28
CA ASN A 130 -9.14 9.16 -9.10
C ASN A 130 -8.23 10.40 -9.17
N GLY A 131 -7.03 10.33 -8.61
CA GLY A 131 -6.08 11.43 -8.66
C GLY A 131 -6.31 12.53 -7.64
N ASN A 132 -7.20 12.34 -6.66
CA ASN A 132 -7.51 13.34 -5.64
C ASN A 132 -6.53 13.23 -4.48
N ARG A 133 -5.37 13.88 -4.62
CA ARG A 133 -4.34 13.87 -3.58
C ARG A 133 -4.47 15.10 -2.70
N GLU A 134 -4.36 14.87 -1.39
CA GLU A 134 -4.46 15.95 -0.41
C GLU A 134 -3.28 16.93 -0.48
N SER A 135 -2.15 16.47 -0.92
CA SER A 135 -0.91 17.25 -0.91
C SER A 135 -0.73 18.15 -2.10
N SER A 136 -1.73 18.31 -2.87
CA SER A 136 -1.67 19.16 -4.06
C SER A 136 -1.31 20.59 -3.74
#